data_ea1230226d503380eb5b9a36eae95403
#
_entry.id   ea1230226d503380eb5b9a36eae95403
#
_cell.length_a   1.000
_cell.length_b   1.000
_cell.length_c   1.000
_cell.angle_alpha   90.00
_cell.angle_beta   90.00
_cell.angle_gamma   90.00
#
_symmetry.space_group_name_H-M   'P 1'
#
loop_
_entity.id
_entity.type
_entity.pdbx_description
1 polymer ?
#
loop_
_entity_poly.entity_id
_entity_poly.type
_entity_poly.pdbx_seq_one_letter_code
_entity_poly.pdbx_strand_id
1 'polypeptide(L)'
;MTTQKLPGTEAARHGTGDADLTIMIAAHDAFRRDLTRLARTAASANLADPAKRQSVAAGWDLFKRQLHMHHTAEDEIIWPTLRPRLAHSQAALSVLDAMEEEHEHIDPLLAAVDAAFAEHDATLGGDSPGEDRLADVIDVLTSTLTGHLAHEERDGLPLIGAALTAAEWRSVGFKMGRTNGLSSGGEMFAWILDGADREDAAASLGKLPPPMRLLYRAVWKPRFDRTPRW
;
A
#
# COMPACT_ATOMS: atom_id res chain seq x y z
N MET A 1 -9.83 -16.23 13.55
CA MET A 1 -10.85 -15.54 12.74
C MET A 1 -10.37 -15.58 11.31
N THR A 2 -11.06 -16.30 10.46
CA THR A 2 -10.73 -16.45 9.05
C THR A 2 -11.07 -15.13 8.36
N THR A 3 -10.09 -14.47 7.81
CA THR A 3 -10.29 -13.28 6.96
C THR A 3 -11.10 -13.72 5.74
N GLN A 4 -12.32 -13.27 5.65
CA GLN A 4 -13.19 -13.55 4.51
C GLN A 4 -12.63 -12.79 3.31
N LYS A 5 -12.06 -13.55 2.36
CA LYS A 5 -11.56 -13.06 1.08
C LYS A 5 -12.75 -12.45 0.31
N LEU A 6 -12.71 -11.16 0.01
CA LEU A 6 -13.77 -10.50 -0.74
C LEU A 6 -13.86 -11.11 -2.15
N PRO A 7 -15.06 -11.45 -2.65
CA PRO A 7 -15.24 -11.94 -4.01
C PRO A 7 -14.92 -10.81 -5.00
N GLY A 8 -13.88 -10.97 -5.78
CA GLY A 8 -13.41 -9.97 -6.77
C GLY A 8 -11.90 -9.93 -6.94
N THR A 9 -11.13 -10.29 -5.89
CA THR A 9 -9.67 -10.24 -5.90
C THR A 9 -9.01 -11.18 -6.91
N GLU A 10 -9.64 -12.28 -7.26
CA GLU A 10 -9.08 -13.26 -8.22
C GLU A 10 -9.21 -12.76 -9.68
N ALA A 11 -10.32 -12.12 -10.02
CA ALA A 11 -10.52 -11.49 -11.33
C ALA A 11 -9.62 -10.24 -11.50
N ALA A 12 -9.41 -9.46 -10.44
CA ALA A 12 -8.53 -8.31 -10.46
C ALA A 12 -7.04 -8.70 -10.62
N ARG A 13 -6.61 -9.85 -10.04
CA ARG A 13 -5.24 -10.34 -10.19
C ARG A 13 -4.84 -10.72 -11.61
N HIS A 14 -5.80 -11.06 -12.44
CA HIS A 14 -5.54 -11.49 -13.84
C HIS A 14 -5.87 -10.44 -14.87
N GLY A 15 -6.41 -9.27 -14.49
CA GLY A 15 -6.80 -8.21 -15.43
C GLY A 15 -7.63 -8.72 -16.62
N THR A 16 -8.24 -7.84 -17.38
CA THR A 16 -8.89 -8.18 -18.66
C THR A 16 -7.87 -8.35 -19.80
N GLY A 17 -6.57 -8.13 -19.53
CA GLY A 17 -5.45 -8.22 -20.46
C GLY A 17 -4.30 -9.10 -19.92
N ASP A 18 -3.19 -9.15 -20.65
CA ASP A 18 -2.00 -9.96 -20.32
C ASP A 18 -1.13 -9.38 -19.19
N ALA A 19 -1.48 -8.22 -18.62
CA ALA A 19 -0.73 -7.59 -17.54
C ALA A 19 -0.91 -8.34 -16.20
N ASP A 20 0.21 -8.70 -15.59
CA ASP A 20 0.21 -9.42 -14.31
C ASP A 20 0.21 -8.42 -13.13
N LEU A 21 -0.95 -8.21 -12.54
CA LEU A 21 -1.18 -7.24 -11.46
C LEU A 21 -0.98 -7.82 -10.04
N THR A 22 -0.43 -9.02 -9.92
CA THR A 22 -0.27 -9.73 -8.63
C THR A 22 0.41 -8.87 -7.57
N ILE A 23 1.49 -8.16 -7.91
CA ILE A 23 2.24 -7.33 -6.95
C ILE A 23 1.46 -6.06 -6.58
N MET A 24 0.71 -5.48 -7.51
CA MET A 24 -0.16 -4.32 -7.27
C MET A 24 -1.24 -4.69 -6.24
N ILE A 25 -2.01 -5.74 -6.50
CA ILE A 25 -3.05 -6.22 -5.58
C ILE A 25 -2.45 -6.61 -4.22
N ALA A 26 -1.27 -7.25 -4.19
CA ALA A 26 -0.61 -7.60 -2.93
C ALA A 26 -0.18 -6.35 -2.12
N ALA A 27 0.16 -5.24 -2.79
CA ALA A 27 0.42 -3.97 -2.13
C ALA A 27 -0.87 -3.37 -1.55
N HIS A 28 -1.99 -3.41 -2.28
CA HIS A 28 -3.30 -2.98 -1.77
C HIS A 28 -3.74 -3.78 -0.55
N ASP A 29 -3.58 -5.10 -0.58
CA ASP A 29 -3.88 -5.96 0.56
C ASP A 29 -2.99 -5.64 1.78
N ALA A 30 -1.72 -5.28 1.55
CA ALA A 30 -0.81 -4.86 2.59
C ALA A 30 -1.21 -3.49 3.18
N PHE A 31 -1.67 -2.53 2.37
CA PHE A 31 -2.23 -1.27 2.87
C PHE A 31 -3.47 -1.50 3.73
N ARG A 32 -4.44 -2.28 3.28
CA ARG A 32 -5.65 -2.62 4.06
C ARG A 32 -5.31 -3.33 5.38
N ARG A 33 -4.33 -4.24 5.35
CA ARG A 33 -3.82 -4.91 6.54
C ARG A 33 -3.25 -3.92 7.55
N ASP A 34 -2.42 -2.98 7.09
CA ASP A 34 -1.74 -2.05 7.97
C ASP A 34 -2.69 -0.96 8.50
N LEU A 35 -3.68 -0.52 7.72
CA LEU A 35 -4.80 0.30 8.23
C LEU A 35 -5.56 -0.41 9.35
N THR A 36 -5.82 -1.71 9.19
CA THR A 36 -6.47 -2.52 10.25
C THR A 36 -5.59 -2.60 11.50
N ARG A 37 -4.26 -2.71 11.35
CA ARG A 37 -3.31 -2.73 12.47
C ARG A 37 -3.29 -1.37 13.17
N LEU A 38 -3.26 -0.28 12.40
CA LEU A 38 -3.27 1.09 12.89
C LEU A 38 -4.55 1.38 13.70
N ALA A 39 -5.72 1.06 13.16
CA ALA A 39 -7.01 1.22 13.85
C ALA A 39 -7.09 0.41 15.15
N ARG A 40 -6.63 -0.85 15.14
CA ARG A 40 -6.58 -1.67 16.36
C ARG A 40 -5.66 -1.06 17.41
N THR A 41 -4.55 -0.49 16.99
CA THR A 41 -3.59 0.14 17.88
C THR A 41 -4.20 1.38 18.53
N ALA A 42 -4.86 2.24 17.77
CA ALA A 42 -5.55 3.41 18.31
C ALA A 42 -6.65 3.03 19.33
N ALA A 43 -7.38 1.93 19.07
CA ALA A 43 -8.49 1.51 19.93
C ALA A 43 -8.06 0.73 21.19
N SER A 44 -6.88 0.13 21.22
CA SER A 44 -6.53 -0.86 22.27
C SER A 44 -5.15 -0.71 22.87
N ALA A 45 -4.31 0.13 22.31
CA ALA A 45 -2.91 0.15 22.71
C ALA A 45 -2.69 1.05 23.92
N ASN A 46 -1.96 0.51 24.87
CA ASN A 46 -1.29 1.34 25.86
C ASN A 46 -0.14 2.10 25.18
N LEU A 47 -0.47 3.19 24.48
CA LEU A 47 0.51 4.09 23.87
C LEU A 47 1.33 4.85 24.92
N ALA A 48 1.01 4.73 26.20
CA ALA A 48 1.88 5.16 27.30
C ALA A 48 3.16 4.30 27.41
N ASP A 49 3.14 3.05 26.91
CA ASP A 49 4.35 2.22 26.82
C ASP A 49 5.28 2.72 25.68
N PRO A 50 6.50 3.20 25.99
CA PRO A 50 7.44 3.69 24.99
C PRO A 50 7.81 2.66 23.91
N ALA A 51 7.92 1.38 24.27
CA ALA A 51 8.26 0.32 23.31
C ALA A 51 7.11 0.11 22.31
N LYS A 52 5.87 0.18 22.80
CA LYS A 52 4.69 0.09 21.93
C LYS A 52 4.58 1.29 21.00
N ARG A 53 4.76 2.51 21.52
CA ARG A 53 4.82 3.72 20.68
C ARG A 53 5.86 3.61 19.58
N GLN A 54 7.07 3.17 19.90
CA GLN A 54 8.13 3.00 18.94
C GLN A 54 7.76 1.98 17.85
N SER A 55 7.12 0.86 18.21
CA SER A 55 6.62 -0.13 17.26
C SER A 55 5.59 0.47 16.31
N VAL A 56 4.62 1.21 16.86
CA VAL A 56 3.56 1.85 16.07
C VAL A 56 4.14 2.91 15.14
N ALA A 57 5.02 3.77 15.64
CA ALA A 57 5.70 4.77 14.83
C ALA A 57 6.48 4.13 13.67
N ALA A 58 7.21 3.02 13.93
CA ALA A 58 7.93 2.30 12.90
C ALA A 58 7.01 1.67 11.84
N GLY A 59 5.84 1.18 12.24
CA GLY A 59 4.81 0.67 11.35
C GLY A 59 4.20 1.78 10.49
N TRP A 60 3.84 2.89 11.12
CA TRP A 60 3.26 4.07 10.47
C TRP A 60 4.24 4.72 9.48
N ASP A 61 5.50 4.87 9.84
CA ASP A 61 6.53 5.39 8.93
C ASP A 61 6.76 4.49 7.72
N LEU A 62 6.74 3.17 7.92
CA LEU A 62 6.83 2.23 6.81
C LEU A 62 5.60 2.36 5.89
N PHE A 63 4.40 2.41 6.46
CA PHE A 63 3.15 2.57 5.71
C PHE A 63 3.20 3.83 4.82
N LYS A 64 3.54 5.00 5.39
CA LYS A 64 3.65 6.26 4.63
C LYS A 64 4.66 6.16 3.48
N ARG A 65 5.84 5.58 3.73
CA ARG A 65 6.84 5.40 2.67
C ARG A 65 6.36 4.50 1.55
N GLN A 66 5.70 3.38 1.88
CA GLN A 66 5.19 2.46 0.86
C GLN A 66 4.06 3.10 0.06
N LEU A 67 3.16 3.84 0.71
CA LEU A 67 2.07 4.53 0.05
C LEU A 67 2.59 5.64 -0.89
N HIS A 68 3.52 6.46 -0.41
CA HIS A 68 4.15 7.48 -1.24
C HIS A 68 4.85 6.88 -2.47
N MET A 69 5.59 5.77 -2.31
CA MET A 69 6.22 5.09 -3.44
C MET A 69 5.21 4.52 -4.43
N HIS A 70 4.08 4.04 -3.94
CA HIS A 70 2.99 3.46 -4.73
C HIS A 70 2.33 4.55 -5.58
N HIS A 71 1.79 5.61 -4.97
CA HIS A 71 1.16 6.72 -5.67
C HIS A 71 2.12 7.43 -6.63
N THR A 72 3.38 7.69 -6.22
CA THR A 72 4.40 8.27 -7.10
C THR A 72 4.66 7.41 -8.34
N ALA A 73 4.67 6.09 -8.18
CA ALA A 73 4.85 5.19 -9.33
C ALA A 73 3.67 5.24 -10.31
N GLU A 74 2.46 5.41 -9.80
CA GLU A 74 1.25 5.56 -10.59
C GLU A 74 1.25 6.91 -11.30
N ASP A 75 1.41 7.99 -10.58
CA ASP A 75 1.31 9.35 -11.11
C ASP A 75 2.46 9.71 -12.06
N GLU A 76 3.68 9.24 -11.80
CA GLU A 76 4.86 9.60 -12.61
C GLU A 76 5.21 8.58 -13.69
N ILE A 77 4.75 7.33 -13.58
CA ILE A 77 5.16 6.26 -14.50
C ILE A 77 3.97 5.58 -15.16
N ILE A 78 2.97 5.10 -14.38
CA ILE A 78 1.91 4.25 -14.90
C ILE A 78 0.91 5.11 -15.69
N TRP A 79 0.27 6.09 -15.06
CA TRP A 79 -0.75 6.93 -15.71
C TRP A 79 -0.18 7.71 -16.90
N PRO A 80 1.01 8.34 -16.86
CA PRO A 80 1.63 8.95 -18.02
C PRO A 80 1.92 7.98 -19.17
N THR A 81 2.17 6.69 -18.86
CA THR A 81 2.34 5.66 -19.90
C THR A 81 1.00 5.28 -20.55
N LEU A 82 -0.11 5.30 -19.79
CA LEU A 82 -1.44 4.93 -20.28
C LEU A 82 -2.12 6.06 -21.07
N ARG A 83 -2.00 7.32 -20.60
CA ARG A 83 -2.71 8.48 -21.17
C ARG A 83 -2.64 8.59 -22.70
N PRO A 84 -1.47 8.51 -23.37
CA PRO A 84 -1.41 8.62 -24.82
C PRO A 84 -2.08 7.43 -25.54
N ARG A 85 -2.13 6.25 -24.91
CA ARG A 85 -2.75 5.05 -25.48
C ARG A 85 -4.27 5.06 -25.34
N LEU A 86 -4.77 5.72 -24.32
CA LEU A 86 -6.19 5.85 -23.98
C LEU A 86 -6.78 7.19 -24.47
N ALA A 87 -6.02 8.00 -25.23
CA ALA A 87 -6.44 9.32 -25.70
C ALA A 87 -7.73 9.33 -26.53
N HIS A 88 -8.13 8.18 -27.08
CA HIS A 88 -9.38 7.99 -27.81
C HIS A 88 -10.60 7.75 -26.90
N SER A 89 -10.42 7.57 -25.60
CA SER A 89 -11.47 7.28 -24.61
C SER A 89 -11.50 8.33 -23.52
N GLN A 90 -12.41 9.30 -23.62
CA GLN A 90 -12.59 10.31 -22.58
C GLN A 90 -12.97 9.67 -21.22
N ALA A 91 -13.74 8.58 -21.24
CA ALA A 91 -14.09 7.86 -20.00
C ALA A 91 -12.84 7.29 -19.30
N ALA A 92 -11.92 6.70 -20.07
CA ALA A 92 -10.67 6.19 -19.50
C ALA A 92 -9.78 7.31 -18.96
N LEU A 93 -9.67 8.44 -19.66
CA LEU A 93 -8.92 9.60 -19.17
C LEU A 93 -9.52 10.16 -17.88
N SER A 94 -10.86 10.24 -17.78
CA SER A 94 -11.53 10.69 -16.54
C SER A 94 -11.28 9.75 -15.36
N VAL A 95 -11.10 8.44 -15.58
CA VAL A 95 -10.71 7.52 -14.51
C VAL A 95 -9.28 7.85 -14.02
N LEU A 96 -8.33 8.08 -14.95
CA LEU A 96 -6.96 8.43 -14.55
C LEU A 96 -6.90 9.78 -13.82
N ASP A 97 -7.71 10.77 -14.26
CA ASP A 97 -7.80 12.07 -13.59
C ASP A 97 -8.37 11.90 -12.16
N ALA A 98 -9.37 11.03 -11.98
CA ALA A 98 -9.94 10.73 -10.66
C ALA A 98 -8.94 10.03 -9.72
N MET A 99 -8.08 9.12 -10.23
CA MET A 99 -7.03 8.49 -9.43
C MET A 99 -6.05 9.53 -8.88
N GLU A 100 -5.55 10.43 -9.74
CA GLU A 100 -4.64 11.51 -9.33
C GLU A 100 -5.32 12.45 -8.31
N GLU A 101 -6.59 12.84 -8.51
CA GLU A 101 -7.34 13.66 -7.56
C GLU A 101 -7.52 12.97 -6.19
N GLU A 102 -7.78 11.66 -6.19
CA GLU A 102 -7.91 10.87 -4.96
C GLU A 102 -6.60 10.81 -4.18
N HIS A 103 -5.43 10.70 -4.86
CA HIS A 103 -4.12 10.77 -4.21
C HIS A 103 -3.90 12.11 -3.49
N GLU A 104 -4.26 13.25 -4.14
CA GLU A 104 -4.17 14.58 -3.53
C GLU A 104 -5.04 14.72 -2.27
N HIS A 105 -6.16 13.99 -2.19
CA HIS A 105 -7.02 13.98 -1.00
C HIS A 105 -6.50 13.10 0.14
N ILE A 106 -5.65 12.11 -0.14
CA ILE A 106 -5.08 11.20 0.87
C ILE A 106 -3.92 11.86 1.63
N ASP A 107 -3.07 12.63 0.97
CA ASP A 107 -1.90 13.27 1.58
C ASP A 107 -2.22 14.12 2.83
N PRO A 108 -3.24 14.99 2.83
CA PRO A 108 -3.63 15.74 4.03
C PRO A 108 -4.07 14.84 5.20
N LEU A 109 -4.64 13.67 4.91
CA LEU A 109 -5.07 12.73 5.94
C LEU A 109 -3.88 12.07 6.64
N LEU A 110 -2.79 11.78 5.89
CA LEU A 110 -1.54 11.30 6.49
C LEU A 110 -0.97 12.32 7.47
N ALA A 111 -0.96 13.60 7.08
CA ALA A 111 -0.51 14.68 7.95
C ALA A 111 -1.42 14.86 9.18
N ALA A 112 -2.74 14.66 9.03
CA ALA A 112 -3.68 14.71 10.15
C ALA A 112 -3.45 13.58 11.17
N VAL A 113 -3.11 12.37 10.71
CA VAL A 113 -2.72 11.25 11.58
C VAL A 113 -1.40 11.56 12.30
N ASP A 114 -0.39 12.12 11.60
CA ASP A 114 0.86 12.55 12.24
C ASP A 114 0.63 13.59 13.35
N ALA A 115 -0.23 14.57 13.09
CA ALA A 115 -0.59 15.60 14.08
C ALA A 115 -1.32 15.00 15.28
N ALA A 116 -2.25 14.06 15.06
CA ALA A 116 -2.98 13.39 16.12
C ALA A 116 -2.09 12.51 17.00
N PHE A 117 -1.10 11.83 16.43
CA PHE A 117 -0.07 11.11 17.21
C PHE A 117 0.75 12.07 18.08
N ALA A 118 1.17 13.21 17.53
CA ALA A 118 1.95 14.20 18.28
C ALA A 118 1.13 14.82 19.44
N GLU A 119 -0.16 15.08 19.25
CA GLU A 119 -1.06 15.57 20.29
C GLU A 119 -1.29 14.50 21.38
N HIS A 120 -1.51 13.25 20.97
CA HIS A 120 -1.64 12.14 21.91
C HIS A 120 -0.40 11.98 22.79
N ASP A 121 0.80 12.04 22.20
CA ASP A 121 2.07 11.99 22.94
C ASP A 121 2.23 13.14 23.94
N ALA A 122 1.78 14.34 23.58
CA ALA A 122 1.84 15.51 24.46
C ALA A 122 0.87 15.44 25.65
N THR A 123 -0.20 14.65 25.54
CA THR A 123 -1.28 14.51 26.55
C THR A 123 -1.14 13.26 27.44
N LEU A 124 -0.08 12.44 27.26
CA LEU A 124 0.17 11.27 28.06
C LEU A 124 0.30 11.62 29.56
N GLY A 125 -0.76 11.39 30.32
CA GLY A 125 -0.83 11.67 31.77
C GLY A 125 -2.07 12.48 32.23
N GLY A 126 -2.99 12.82 31.33
CA GLY A 126 -4.26 13.47 31.66
C GLY A 126 -5.48 12.76 31.05
N ASP A 127 -6.67 13.00 31.59
CA ASP A 127 -7.94 12.60 30.94
C ASP A 127 -8.04 13.33 29.60
N SER A 128 -7.94 12.58 28.48
CA SER A 128 -7.58 13.19 27.20
C SER A 128 -8.68 13.12 26.15
N PRO A 129 -9.07 14.28 25.55
CA PRO A 129 -9.77 14.33 24.27
C PRO A 129 -8.95 13.81 23.08
N GLY A 130 -7.66 13.52 23.28
CA GLY A 130 -6.73 13.14 22.19
C GLY A 130 -6.91 11.72 21.67
N GLU A 131 -7.43 10.79 22.49
CA GLU A 131 -7.68 9.41 22.05
C GLU A 131 -8.81 9.34 21.01
N ASP A 132 -9.91 10.03 21.24
CA ASP A 132 -11.04 10.09 20.31
C ASP A 132 -10.62 10.69 18.97
N ARG A 133 -9.79 11.76 18.99
CA ARG A 133 -9.32 12.41 17.77
C ARG A 133 -8.40 11.53 16.93
N LEU A 134 -7.49 10.78 17.55
CA LEU A 134 -6.61 9.85 16.83
C LEU A 134 -7.42 8.74 16.15
N ALA A 135 -8.42 8.19 16.85
CA ALA A 135 -9.31 7.18 16.27
C ALA A 135 -10.11 7.75 15.09
N ASP A 136 -10.70 8.95 15.24
CA ASP A 136 -11.49 9.61 14.19
C ASP A 136 -10.68 9.85 12.91
N VAL A 137 -9.45 10.38 13.01
CA VAL A 137 -8.63 10.67 11.81
C VAL A 137 -8.14 9.37 11.14
N ILE A 138 -7.88 8.30 11.92
CA ILE A 138 -7.54 6.99 11.38
C ILE A 138 -8.75 6.38 10.66
N ASP A 139 -9.95 6.52 11.16
CA ASP A 139 -11.18 6.03 10.53
C ASP A 139 -11.44 6.75 9.21
N VAL A 140 -11.24 8.07 9.16
CA VAL A 140 -11.36 8.86 7.93
C VAL A 140 -10.30 8.41 6.91
N LEU A 141 -9.03 8.29 7.29
CA LEU A 141 -7.98 7.77 6.41
C LEU A 141 -8.31 6.36 5.91
N THR A 142 -8.76 5.48 6.80
CA THR A 142 -9.09 4.09 6.48
C THR A 142 -10.21 4.02 5.45
N SER A 143 -11.29 4.78 5.63
CA SER A 143 -12.43 4.78 4.70
C SER A 143 -12.03 5.39 3.35
N THR A 144 -11.29 6.51 3.35
CA THR A 144 -10.85 7.20 2.13
C THR A 144 -9.90 6.32 1.32
N LEU A 145 -8.82 5.82 1.93
CA LEU A 145 -7.84 5.00 1.22
C LEU A 145 -8.45 3.65 0.77
N THR A 146 -9.27 3.01 1.59
CA THR A 146 -9.94 1.76 1.18
C THR A 146 -10.90 2.01 0.01
N GLY A 147 -11.59 3.14 -0.01
CA GLY A 147 -12.46 3.56 -1.11
C GLY A 147 -11.67 3.79 -2.40
N HIS A 148 -10.54 4.51 -2.31
CA HIS A 148 -9.60 4.71 -3.41
C HIS A 148 -9.10 3.39 -3.99
N LEU A 149 -8.51 2.51 -3.15
CA LEU A 149 -7.99 1.21 -3.60
C LEU A 149 -9.09 0.35 -4.26
N ALA A 150 -10.32 0.42 -3.78
CA ALA A 150 -11.45 -0.30 -4.39
C ALA A 150 -11.86 0.33 -5.74
N HIS A 151 -11.80 1.64 -5.89
CA HIS A 151 -12.06 2.35 -7.13
C HIS A 151 -10.97 2.02 -8.17
N GLU A 152 -9.71 2.07 -7.77
CA GLU A 152 -8.60 1.73 -8.65
C GLU A 152 -8.67 0.27 -9.12
N GLU A 153 -8.91 -0.69 -8.23
CA GLU A 153 -9.06 -2.11 -8.58
C GLU A 153 -10.20 -2.35 -9.57
N ARG A 154 -11.29 -1.58 -9.44
CA ARG A 154 -12.47 -1.74 -10.30
C ARG A 154 -12.32 -1.06 -11.66
N ASP A 155 -11.77 0.15 -11.71
CA ASP A 155 -11.80 1.01 -12.89
C ASP A 155 -10.40 1.37 -13.42
N GLY A 156 -9.40 1.57 -12.58
CA GLY A 156 -8.03 1.95 -12.92
C GLY A 156 -7.19 0.76 -13.44
N LEU A 157 -7.08 -0.31 -12.63
CA LEU A 157 -6.25 -1.46 -12.98
C LEU A 157 -6.67 -2.17 -14.29
N PRO A 158 -7.97 -2.27 -14.65
CA PRO A 158 -8.37 -2.79 -15.95
C PRO A 158 -7.81 -2.01 -17.14
N LEU A 159 -7.56 -0.69 -16.99
CA LEU A 159 -6.97 0.15 -18.04
C LEU A 159 -5.52 -0.24 -18.33
N ILE A 160 -4.77 -0.72 -17.33
CA ILE A 160 -3.41 -1.25 -17.51
C ILE A 160 -3.46 -2.45 -18.47
N GLY A 161 -4.34 -3.42 -18.20
CA GLY A 161 -4.52 -4.60 -19.05
C GLY A 161 -5.04 -4.28 -20.46
N ALA A 162 -5.86 -3.24 -20.60
CA ALA A 162 -6.37 -2.80 -21.90
C ALA A 162 -5.33 -2.05 -22.73
N ALA A 163 -4.40 -1.32 -22.09
CA ALA A 163 -3.46 -0.43 -22.76
C ALA A 163 -2.05 -1.01 -22.91
N LEU A 164 -1.66 -1.98 -22.09
CA LEU A 164 -0.30 -2.53 -22.04
C LEU A 164 -0.28 -4.04 -22.27
N THR A 165 0.70 -4.48 -23.08
CA THR A 165 1.05 -5.90 -23.17
C THR A 165 1.81 -6.34 -21.91
N ALA A 166 1.85 -7.65 -21.65
CA ALA A 166 2.63 -8.22 -20.54
C ALA A 166 4.13 -7.82 -20.58
N ALA A 167 4.71 -7.65 -21.77
CA ALA A 167 6.11 -7.24 -21.92
C ALA A 167 6.32 -5.78 -21.52
N GLU A 168 5.39 -4.90 -21.92
CA GLU A 168 5.41 -3.48 -21.57
C GLU A 168 5.18 -3.27 -20.07
N TRP A 169 4.21 -3.99 -19.47
CA TRP A 169 3.98 -3.96 -18.05
C TRP A 169 5.23 -4.39 -17.24
N ARG A 170 5.89 -5.48 -17.65
CA ARG A 170 7.17 -5.86 -17.03
C ARG A 170 8.24 -4.78 -17.17
N SER A 171 8.28 -4.05 -18.30
CA SER A 171 9.22 -2.94 -18.48
C SER A 171 8.92 -1.78 -17.53
N VAL A 172 7.64 -1.46 -17.27
CA VAL A 172 7.21 -0.49 -16.26
C VAL A 172 7.71 -0.92 -14.88
N GLY A 173 7.44 -2.16 -14.47
CA GLY A 173 7.92 -2.69 -13.19
C GLY A 173 9.45 -2.65 -13.05
N PHE A 174 10.19 -2.91 -14.14
CA PHE A 174 11.64 -2.80 -14.12
C PHE A 174 12.12 -1.35 -13.96
N LYS A 175 11.45 -0.38 -14.61
CA LYS A 175 11.73 1.05 -14.46
C LYS A 175 11.51 1.49 -13.01
N MET A 176 10.39 1.11 -12.40
CA MET A 176 10.09 1.38 -10.98
C MET A 176 11.17 0.81 -10.05
N GLY A 177 11.56 -0.45 -10.26
CA GLY A 177 12.61 -1.11 -9.47
C GLY A 177 13.98 -0.42 -9.58
N ARG A 178 14.31 0.15 -10.74
CA ARG A 178 15.54 0.94 -10.93
C ARG A 178 15.49 2.29 -10.22
N THR A 179 14.35 2.96 -10.25
CA THR A 179 14.15 4.26 -9.58
C THR A 179 14.25 4.09 -8.06
N ASN A 180 13.60 3.08 -7.51
CA ASN A 180 13.54 2.84 -6.06
C ASN A 180 14.79 2.14 -5.49
N GLY A 181 15.55 1.43 -6.32
CA GLY A 181 16.73 0.68 -5.93
C GLY A 181 16.46 -0.64 -5.20
N LEU A 182 17.51 -1.47 -5.06
CA LEU A 182 17.39 -2.83 -4.51
C LEU A 182 16.97 -2.88 -3.03
N SER A 183 17.38 -1.89 -2.24
CA SER A 183 17.05 -1.87 -0.80
C SER A 183 15.57 -1.60 -0.58
N SER A 184 15.01 -0.61 -1.28
CA SER A 184 13.60 -0.24 -1.18
C SER A 184 12.69 -1.31 -1.77
N GLY A 185 13.10 -1.92 -2.91
CA GLY A 185 12.39 -3.07 -3.47
C GLY A 185 12.37 -4.26 -2.52
N GLY A 186 13.48 -4.51 -1.82
CA GLY A 186 13.56 -5.57 -0.81
C GLY A 186 12.68 -5.31 0.42
N GLU A 187 12.62 -4.06 0.89
CA GLU A 187 11.71 -3.65 1.97
C GLU A 187 10.24 -3.79 1.56
N MET A 188 9.91 -3.35 0.33
CA MET A 188 8.56 -3.50 -0.23
C MET A 188 8.12 -4.96 -0.27
N PHE A 189 8.96 -5.88 -0.81
CA PHE A 189 8.61 -7.30 -0.84
C PHE A 189 8.47 -7.90 0.56
N ALA A 190 9.32 -7.51 1.52
CA ALA A 190 9.19 -7.98 2.89
C ALA A 190 7.90 -7.45 3.56
N TRP A 191 7.51 -6.22 3.25
CA TRP A 191 6.29 -5.60 3.71
C TRP A 191 5.01 -6.22 3.10
N ILE A 192 4.97 -6.42 1.77
CA ILE A 192 3.85 -7.09 1.10
C ILE A 192 3.60 -8.47 1.70
N LEU A 193 4.67 -9.21 1.97
CA LEU A 193 4.60 -10.60 2.43
C LEU A 193 4.41 -10.74 3.95
N ASP A 194 4.45 -9.63 4.70
CA ASP A 194 4.25 -9.63 6.14
C ASP A 194 2.79 -9.91 6.51
N GLY A 195 2.51 -11.12 6.97
CA GLY A 195 1.16 -11.58 7.31
C GLY A 195 0.27 -11.93 6.11
N ALA A 196 0.83 -11.96 4.88
CA ALA A 196 0.14 -12.52 3.72
C ALA A 196 -0.14 -14.01 3.92
N ASP A 197 -1.23 -14.51 3.37
CA ASP A 197 -1.49 -15.93 3.38
C ASP A 197 -0.46 -16.70 2.52
N ARG A 198 -0.47 -18.04 2.64
CA ARG A 198 0.53 -18.89 1.96
C ARG A 198 0.45 -18.81 0.45
N GLU A 199 -0.75 -18.71 -0.09
CA GLU A 199 -1.01 -18.70 -1.53
C GLU A 199 -0.54 -17.37 -2.13
N ASP A 200 -0.94 -16.26 -1.53
CA ASP A 200 -0.57 -14.91 -1.94
C ASP A 200 0.93 -14.65 -1.79
N ALA A 201 1.53 -15.14 -0.70
CA ALA A 201 2.97 -15.09 -0.49
C ALA A 201 3.74 -15.90 -1.56
N ALA A 202 3.25 -17.09 -1.91
CA ALA A 202 3.88 -17.92 -2.96
C ALA A 202 3.73 -17.27 -4.35
N ALA A 203 2.55 -16.72 -4.67
CA ALA A 203 2.30 -16.00 -5.91
C ALA A 203 3.24 -14.80 -6.06
N SER A 204 3.33 -13.96 -5.03
CA SER A 204 4.20 -12.77 -5.03
C SER A 204 5.68 -13.12 -5.10
N LEU A 205 6.14 -14.11 -4.31
CA LEU A 205 7.53 -14.60 -4.40
C LEU A 205 7.85 -15.22 -5.76
N GLY A 206 6.86 -15.83 -6.40
CA GLY A 206 6.95 -16.38 -7.75
C GLY A 206 7.35 -15.34 -8.80
N LYS A 207 7.02 -14.05 -8.58
CA LYS A 207 7.38 -12.95 -9.50
C LYS A 207 8.84 -12.53 -9.38
N LEU A 208 9.51 -12.84 -8.27
CA LEU A 208 10.93 -12.55 -8.12
C LEU A 208 11.80 -13.56 -8.90
N PRO A 209 12.85 -13.10 -9.59
CA PRO A 209 13.89 -14.00 -10.13
C PRO A 209 14.52 -14.86 -9.02
N PRO A 210 14.99 -16.09 -9.33
CA PRO A 210 15.57 -16.98 -8.31
C PRO A 210 16.64 -16.36 -7.41
N PRO A 211 17.61 -15.55 -7.91
CA PRO A 211 18.60 -14.90 -7.05
C PRO A 211 17.96 -13.93 -6.05
N MET A 212 16.89 -13.23 -6.47
CA MET A 212 16.19 -12.27 -5.62
C MET A 212 15.35 -12.97 -4.53
N ARG A 213 14.80 -14.17 -4.81
CA ARG A 213 14.14 -15.01 -3.79
C ARG A 213 15.11 -15.45 -2.70
N LEU A 214 16.35 -15.79 -3.09
CA LEU A 214 17.39 -16.13 -2.13
C LEU A 214 17.76 -14.90 -1.29
N LEU A 215 17.96 -13.75 -1.92
CA LEU A 215 18.23 -12.47 -1.25
C LEU A 215 17.14 -12.07 -0.28
N TYR A 216 15.86 -12.25 -0.69
CA TYR A 216 14.71 -12.04 0.18
C TYR A 216 14.81 -12.88 1.46
N ARG A 217 15.05 -14.20 1.31
CA ARG A 217 15.11 -15.13 2.45
C ARG A 217 16.32 -14.89 3.36
N ALA A 218 17.47 -14.57 2.77
CA ALA A 218 18.72 -14.46 3.51
C ALA A 218 18.97 -13.07 4.10
N VAL A 219 18.43 -12.02 3.49
CA VAL A 219 18.77 -10.64 3.86
C VAL A 219 17.54 -9.79 4.15
N TRP A 220 16.60 -9.66 3.19
CA TRP A 220 15.53 -8.68 3.30
C TRP A 220 14.53 -9.02 4.41
N LYS A 221 14.00 -10.25 4.40
CA LYS A 221 13.08 -10.68 5.44
C LYS A 221 13.70 -10.65 6.84
N PRO A 222 14.89 -11.22 7.11
CA PRO A 222 15.52 -11.13 8.43
C PRO A 222 15.80 -9.69 8.87
N ARG A 223 16.15 -8.79 7.95
CA ARG A 223 16.33 -7.37 8.26
C ARG A 223 15.00 -6.70 8.61
N PHE A 224 13.97 -6.99 7.85
CA PHE A 224 12.62 -6.47 8.07
C PHE A 224 12.07 -6.90 9.44
N ASP A 225 12.24 -8.18 9.80
CA ASP A 225 11.71 -8.77 11.05
C ASP A 225 12.42 -8.23 12.32
N ARG A 226 13.59 -7.58 12.20
CA ARG A 226 14.30 -6.99 13.33
C ARG A 226 13.64 -5.74 13.91
N THR A 227 12.80 -5.08 13.14
CA THR A 227 12.11 -3.88 13.59
C THR A 227 10.67 -4.25 13.95
N PRO A 228 10.29 -4.29 15.22
CA PRO A 228 8.89 -4.47 15.62
C PRO A 228 8.01 -3.37 15.04
N ARG A 229 6.79 -3.74 14.62
CA ARG A 229 5.79 -2.83 14.06
C ARG A 229 4.42 -3.25 14.56
N TRP A 230 3.58 -2.26 14.88
CA TRP A 230 2.19 -2.44 15.35
C TRP A 230 1.98 -3.14 16.71
#